data_da01ef93890e7956084b72c012592c63
#
_entry.id   da01ef93890e7956084b72c012592c63
#
_cell.length_a   1.000
_cell.length_b   1.000
_cell.length_c   1.000
_cell.angle_alpha   90.00
_cell.angle_beta   90.00
_cell.angle_gamma   90.00
#
_symmetry.space_group_name_H-M   'P 1'
#
loop_
_entity.id
_entity.type
_entity.pdbx_description
1 polymer ?
#
loop_
_entity_poly.entity_id
_entity_poly.type
_entity_poly.pdbx_seq_one_letter_code
_entity_poly.pdbx_strand_id
1 'polypeptide(L)'
;MPDTFEMCTRLVRPGGRVANVGVHGKPATLHLEDLWTRNVTITTGLVNTWSTPTLLKLVRTGQLAPQHFVTHRFALPAILEAYDVFSRAADTGALKVLLHR
;
A
#
# COMPACT_ATOMS: atom_id res chain seq x y z
N MET A 1 -5.56 2.59 7.45
CA MET A 1 -6.07 3.32 8.63
C MET A 1 -7.37 4.00 8.24
N PRO A 2 -8.44 3.93 9.07
CA PRO A 2 -9.74 4.57 8.75
C PRO A 2 -9.57 6.06 8.44
N ASP A 3 -8.78 6.76 9.24
CA ASP A 3 -8.55 8.21 9.14
C ASP A 3 -8.02 8.65 7.78
N THR A 4 -7.17 7.84 7.14
CA THR A 4 -6.64 8.16 5.81
C THR A 4 -7.73 8.09 4.74
N PHE A 5 -8.63 7.10 4.81
CA PHE A 5 -9.77 7.00 3.90
C PHE A 5 -10.71 8.20 4.07
N GLU A 6 -11.07 8.52 5.31
CA GLU A 6 -11.93 9.67 5.62
C GLU A 6 -11.29 10.99 5.17
N MET A 7 -9.98 11.15 5.38
CA MET A 7 -9.23 12.30 4.88
C MET A 7 -9.30 12.40 3.35
N CYS A 8 -9.11 11.30 2.62
CA CYS A 8 -9.22 11.27 1.16
C CYS A 8 -10.61 11.70 0.68
N THR A 9 -11.68 11.28 1.36
CA THR A 9 -13.05 11.68 0.99
C THR A 9 -13.32 13.15 1.22
N ARG A 10 -12.69 13.78 2.21
CA ARG A 10 -12.76 15.22 2.46
C ARG A 10 -11.98 16.04 1.43
N LEU A 11 -10.78 15.58 1.07
CA LEU A 11 -9.85 16.30 0.19
C LEU A 11 -10.19 16.17 -1.30
N VAL A 12 -10.87 15.10 -1.70
CA VAL A 12 -11.20 14.88 -3.10
C VAL A 12 -12.07 16.04 -3.65
N ARG A 13 -11.69 16.58 -4.81
CA ARG A 13 -12.48 17.62 -5.48
C ARG A 13 -13.82 17.07 -6.00
N PRO A 14 -14.84 17.91 -6.23
CA PRO A 14 -16.04 17.49 -6.94
C PRO A 14 -15.70 16.85 -8.30
N GLY A 15 -16.40 15.78 -8.66
CA GLY A 15 -16.13 14.96 -9.84
C GLY A 15 -14.84 14.13 -9.75
N GLY A 16 -14.15 14.15 -8.61
CA GLY A 16 -12.91 13.43 -8.39
C GLY A 16 -13.09 11.96 -8.09
N ARG A 17 -11.97 11.25 -7.94
CA ARG A 17 -11.94 9.81 -7.66
C ARG A 17 -11.07 9.52 -6.44
N VAL A 18 -11.55 8.63 -5.59
CA VAL A 18 -10.79 8.03 -4.49
C VAL A 18 -10.56 6.55 -4.82
N ALA A 19 -9.31 6.15 -4.97
CA ALA A 19 -8.93 4.75 -5.17
C ALA A 19 -8.38 4.21 -3.85
N ASN A 20 -9.14 3.36 -3.19
CA ASN A 20 -8.73 2.73 -1.94
C ASN A 20 -8.15 1.36 -2.22
N VAL A 21 -6.83 1.24 -2.15
CA VAL A 21 -6.06 -0.01 -2.32
C VAL A 21 -5.48 -0.51 -1.01
N GLY A 22 -5.75 0.19 0.09
CA GLY A 22 -5.28 -0.18 1.42
C GLY A 22 -6.07 -1.32 2.03
N VAL A 23 -5.42 -2.10 2.88
CA VAL A 23 -6.06 -3.13 3.68
C VAL A 23 -6.66 -2.49 4.93
N HIS A 24 -7.95 -2.70 5.15
CA HIS A 24 -8.67 -2.20 6.31
C HIS A 24 -8.88 -3.32 7.34
N GLY A 25 -8.22 -3.20 8.49
CA GLY A 25 -8.43 -4.08 9.66
C GLY A 25 -9.47 -3.55 10.64
N LYS A 26 -10.02 -2.35 10.40
CA LYS A 26 -11.06 -1.69 11.20
C LYS A 26 -12.06 -1.01 10.29
N PRO A 27 -13.32 -0.82 10.72
CA PRO A 27 -14.32 -0.05 9.98
C PRO A 27 -13.84 1.39 9.71
N ALA A 28 -14.21 1.93 8.55
CA ALA A 28 -14.05 3.34 8.20
C ALA A 28 -15.42 3.94 7.92
N THR A 29 -15.61 5.20 8.28
CA THR A 29 -16.87 5.92 8.04
C THR A 29 -16.85 6.57 6.68
N LEU A 30 -17.95 6.42 5.95
CA LEU A 30 -18.21 7.13 4.70
C LEU A 30 -19.34 8.11 4.92
N HIS A 31 -19.03 9.40 4.92
CA HIS A 31 -19.98 10.50 5.08
C HIS A 31 -20.66 10.82 3.75
N LEU A 32 -21.67 10.01 3.40
CA LEU A 32 -22.43 10.22 2.15
C LEU A 32 -23.19 11.54 2.16
N GLU A 33 -23.61 12.02 3.32
CA GLU A 33 -24.28 13.31 3.53
C GLU A 33 -23.43 14.49 3.02
N ASP A 34 -22.09 14.35 3.01
CA ASP A 34 -21.17 15.37 2.51
C ASP A 34 -20.75 15.16 1.05
N LEU A 35 -20.99 13.97 0.51
CA LEU A 35 -20.44 13.56 -0.80
C LEU A 35 -21.46 13.51 -1.91
N TRP A 36 -22.74 13.31 -1.63
CA TRP A 36 -23.76 13.00 -2.63
C TRP A 36 -23.93 14.10 -3.70
N THR A 37 -23.68 15.38 -3.35
CA THR A 37 -23.75 16.51 -4.30
C THR A 37 -22.46 16.71 -5.09
N ARG A 38 -21.38 15.98 -4.74
CA ARG A 38 -20.04 16.22 -5.27
C ARG A 38 -19.65 15.29 -6.43
N ASN A 39 -20.51 14.37 -6.82
CA ASN A 39 -20.26 13.41 -7.91
C ASN A 39 -18.92 12.66 -7.77
N VAL A 40 -18.54 12.25 -6.57
CA VAL A 40 -17.29 11.54 -6.29
C VAL A 40 -17.44 10.08 -6.65
N THR A 41 -16.41 9.51 -7.25
CA THR A 41 -16.30 8.05 -7.48
C THR A 41 -15.35 7.46 -6.44
N ILE A 42 -15.80 6.44 -5.74
CA ILE A 42 -14.96 5.66 -4.81
C ILE A 42 -14.81 4.24 -5.35
N THR A 43 -13.59 3.79 -5.51
CA THR A 43 -13.27 2.44 -5.93
C THR A 43 -12.37 1.76 -4.90
N THR A 44 -12.62 0.48 -4.68
CA THR A 44 -11.78 -0.37 -3.84
C THR A 44 -11.22 -1.51 -4.68
N GLY A 45 -10.11 -2.06 -4.28
CA GLY A 45 -9.55 -3.22 -4.98
C GLY A 45 -8.45 -3.89 -4.19
N LEU A 46 -8.37 -5.20 -4.35
CA LEU A 46 -7.23 -5.99 -3.93
C LEU A 46 -6.21 -6.02 -5.05
N VAL A 47 -4.93 -6.13 -4.69
CA VAL A 47 -3.84 -6.27 -5.66
C VAL A 47 -4.06 -7.51 -6.53
N ASN A 48 -4.01 -7.30 -7.85
CA ASN A 48 -4.09 -8.38 -8.82
C ASN A 48 -2.70 -8.89 -9.20
N THR A 49 -2.58 -10.18 -9.45
CA THR A 49 -1.31 -10.81 -9.85
C THR A 49 -1.14 -10.92 -11.37
N TRP A 50 -2.14 -10.61 -12.17
CA TRP A 50 -2.06 -10.67 -13.64
C TRP A 50 -0.97 -9.77 -14.24
N SER A 51 -0.60 -8.69 -13.57
CA SER A 51 0.46 -7.77 -14.00
C SER A 51 1.88 -8.28 -13.69
N THR A 52 2.02 -9.37 -12.90
CA THR A 52 3.33 -9.91 -12.48
C THR A 52 4.26 -10.20 -13.65
N PRO A 53 3.84 -10.84 -14.77
CA PRO A 53 4.73 -11.06 -15.92
C PRO A 53 5.28 -9.75 -16.51
N THR A 54 4.45 -8.71 -16.59
CA THR A 54 4.85 -7.40 -17.08
C THR A 54 5.86 -6.75 -16.13
N LEU A 55 5.63 -6.79 -14.83
CA LEU A 55 6.55 -6.26 -13.81
C LEU A 55 7.90 -6.97 -13.85
N LEU A 56 7.91 -8.30 -13.99
CA LEU A 56 9.15 -9.08 -14.13
C LEU A 56 9.92 -8.68 -15.40
N LYS A 57 9.21 -8.43 -16.50
CA LYS A 57 9.86 -7.93 -17.74
C LYS A 57 10.51 -6.57 -17.50
N LEU A 58 9.82 -5.65 -16.84
CA LEU A 58 10.35 -4.32 -16.52
C LEU A 58 11.60 -4.39 -15.63
N VAL A 59 11.60 -5.30 -14.66
CA VAL A 59 12.78 -5.55 -13.82
C VAL A 59 13.93 -6.10 -14.65
N ARG A 60 13.68 -7.12 -15.49
CA ARG A 60 14.71 -7.74 -16.33
C ARG A 60 15.33 -6.79 -17.35
N THR A 61 14.57 -5.82 -17.83
CA THR A 61 15.02 -4.80 -18.79
C THR A 61 15.59 -3.54 -18.13
N GLY A 62 15.70 -3.51 -16.79
CA GLY A 62 16.23 -2.38 -16.05
C GLY A 62 15.32 -1.15 -15.98
N GLN A 63 14.08 -1.27 -16.46
CA GLN A 63 13.09 -0.18 -16.40
C GLN A 63 12.45 -0.02 -15.01
N LEU A 64 12.56 -1.04 -14.18
CA LEU A 64 12.13 -1.03 -12.78
C LEU A 64 13.26 -1.55 -11.91
N ALA A 65 13.62 -0.79 -10.89
CA ALA A 65 14.69 -1.10 -9.95
C ALA A 65 14.14 -1.44 -8.56
N PRO A 66 13.68 -2.69 -8.32
CA PRO A 66 13.01 -3.09 -7.08
C PRO A 66 13.94 -3.06 -5.87
N GLN A 67 15.25 -3.09 -6.07
CA GLN A 67 16.25 -3.00 -4.99
C GLN A 67 16.13 -1.71 -4.17
N HIS A 68 15.60 -0.64 -4.74
CA HIS A 68 15.39 0.62 -4.02
C HIS A 68 14.32 0.51 -2.92
N PHE A 69 13.45 -0.49 -2.99
CA PHE A 69 12.44 -0.73 -1.96
C PHE A 69 12.94 -1.62 -0.83
N VAL A 70 14.05 -2.33 -1.02
CA VAL A 70 14.61 -3.23 0.00
C VAL A 70 15.42 -2.41 1.00
N THR A 71 14.85 -2.21 2.19
CA THR A 71 15.47 -1.43 3.26
C THR A 71 16.25 -2.29 4.25
N HIS A 72 15.81 -3.53 4.45
CA HIS A 72 16.40 -4.44 5.42
C HIS A 72 16.60 -5.82 4.81
N ARG A 73 17.68 -6.51 5.24
CA ARG A 73 18.02 -7.87 4.80
C ARG A 73 18.38 -8.71 6.01
N PHE A 74 17.82 -9.90 6.11
CA PHE A 74 18.11 -10.86 7.18
C PHE A 74 18.35 -12.24 6.59
N ALA A 75 19.22 -13.00 7.25
CA ALA A 75 19.30 -14.43 6.98
C ALA A 75 18.01 -15.13 7.45
N LEU A 76 17.60 -16.19 6.78
CA LEU A 76 16.36 -16.90 7.10
C LEU A 76 16.26 -17.33 8.59
N PRO A 77 17.31 -17.76 9.28
CA PRO A 77 17.25 -18.07 10.72
C PRO A 77 16.84 -16.88 11.60
N ALA A 78 17.07 -15.63 11.15
CA ALA A 78 16.71 -14.40 11.86
C ALA A 78 15.29 -13.91 11.55
N ILE A 79 14.39 -14.79 11.12
CA ILE A 79 13.04 -14.45 10.68
C ILE A 79 12.23 -13.71 11.75
N LEU A 80 12.37 -14.07 13.02
CA LEU A 80 11.64 -13.42 14.13
C LEU A 80 12.10 -11.96 14.30
N GLU A 81 13.39 -11.70 14.17
CA GLU A 81 13.94 -10.34 14.20
C GLU A 81 13.45 -9.53 12.99
N ALA A 82 13.40 -10.13 11.81
CA ALA A 82 12.86 -9.51 10.62
C ALA A 82 11.39 -9.10 10.78
N TYR A 83 10.58 -9.94 11.41
CA TYR A 83 9.19 -9.62 11.74
C TYR A 83 9.08 -8.50 12.77
N ASP A 84 9.94 -8.47 13.79
CA ASP A 84 9.96 -7.39 14.79
C ASP A 84 10.28 -6.05 14.12
N VAL A 85 11.32 -5.99 13.29
CA VAL A 85 11.68 -4.79 12.53
C VAL A 85 10.54 -4.34 11.63
N PHE A 86 9.88 -5.26 10.91
CA PHE A 86 8.76 -4.94 10.03
C PHE A 86 7.52 -4.47 10.79
N SER A 87 7.23 -5.06 11.95
CA SER A 87 6.09 -4.66 12.79
C SER A 87 6.21 -3.22 13.32
N ARG A 88 7.43 -2.73 13.49
CA ARG A 88 7.76 -1.37 13.93
C ARG A 88 8.23 -0.49 12.77
N ALA A 89 7.67 -0.68 11.58
CA ALA A 89 8.11 0.00 10.35
C ALA A 89 8.18 1.53 10.47
N ALA A 90 7.32 2.14 11.27
CA ALA A 90 7.33 3.58 11.51
C ALA A 90 8.62 4.05 12.23
N ASP A 91 9.16 3.23 13.12
CA ASP A 91 10.36 3.55 13.91
C ASP A 91 11.64 3.11 13.19
N THR A 92 11.59 1.96 12.51
CA THR A 92 12.74 1.35 11.85
C THR A 92 12.95 1.84 10.42
N GLY A 93 11.98 2.52 9.83
CA GLY A 93 12.00 2.91 8.43
C GLY A 93 11.86 1.72 7.47
N ALA A 94 11.36 0.57 7.94
CA ALA A 94 11.22 -0.63 7.12
C ALA A 94 10.15 -0.44 6.06
N LEU A 95 10.55 -0.54 4.79
CA LEU A 95 9.65 -0.52 3.64
C LEU A 95 9.49 -1.94 3.07
N LYS A 96 10.60 -2.61 2.77
CA LYS A 96 10.63 -3.98 2.30
C LYS A 96 11.74 -4.73 3.03
N VAL A 97 11.37 -5.79 3.73
CA VAL A 97 12.29 -6.68 4.42
C VAL A 97 12.51 -7.93 3.58
N LEU A 98 13.75 -8.24 3.26
CA LEU A 98 14.14 -9.39 2.46
C LEU A 98 14.74 -10.46 3.38
N LEU A 99 14.26 -11.70 3.27
CA LEU A 99 14.89 -12.88 3.86
C LEU A 99 15.68 -13.61 2.78
N HIS A 100 16.89 -14.04 3.10
CA HIS A 100 17.74 -14.81 2.19
C HIS A 100 18.31 -16.05 2.88
N ARG A 101 18.66 -17.05 2.10
CA ARG A 101 19.44 -18.23 2.53
C ARG A 101 20.92 -17.95 2.47
#